data_ff0b068d4f1a3b179bb98d428a22e34b
#
_entry.id   ff0b068d4f1a3b179bb98d428a22e34b
#
_cell.length_a   1.000
_cell.length_b   1.000
_cell.length_c   1.000
_cell.angle_alpha   90.00
_cell.angle_beta   90.00
_cell.angle_gamma   90.00
#
_symmetry.space_group_name_H-M   'P 1'
#
loop_
_entity.id
_entity.type
_entity.pdbx_description
1 polymer ?
#
loop_
_entity_poly.entity_id
_entity_poly.type
_entity_poly.pdbx_seq_one_letter_code
_entity_poly.pdbx_strand_id
1 'polypeptide(L)'
;MFDVTLICMGKLKEKFYIGAAQEYEKRLSAYCRFRLLELPEFKLPEDPSPAQIAAGLDKEAEQILTKIPKGAWLCIWTPEGKMLSSEELAVQMKDVKLSGKSSACFLIGSSFGISPKIKQIADFKLSMSKMTFPHHLARIMVLEQLYRAEAIQAGSKYHK
;
A
#
# COMPACT_ATOMS: atom_id res chain seq x y z
N MET A 1 12.24 16.00 -3.21
CA MET A 1 11.95 14.68 -2.62
C MET A 1 10.91 13.95 -3.43
N PHE A 2 11.04 12.65 -3.52
CA PHE A 2 10.09 11.79 -4.20
C PHE A 2 8.78 11.67 -3.39
N ASP A 3 7.65 11.66 -4.07
CA ASP A 3 6.34 11.55 -3.43
C ASP A 3 5.92 10.08 -3.32
N VAL A 4 5.54 9.66 -2.12
CA VAL A 4 5.02 8.30 -1.87
C VAL A 4 3.68 8.42 -1.18
N THR A 5 2.66 7.82 -1.78
CA THR A 5 1.31 7.76 -1.21
C THR A 5 0.97 6.30 -0.88
N LEU A 6 0.44 6.06 0.30
CA LEU A 6 -0.15 4.77 0.67
C LEU A 6 -1.65 4.96 0.86
N ILE A 7 -2.44 4.25 0.07
CA ILE A 7 -3.89 4.23 0.18
C ILE A 7 -4.30 2.96 0.92
N CYS A 8 -5.06 3.12 1.99
CA CYS A 8 -5.61 2.03 2.79
C CYS A 8 -7.12 2.17 2.90
N MET A 9 -7.81 1.05 3.04
CA MET A 9 -9.25 1.04 3.26
C MET A 9 -9.55 0.93 4.74
N GLY A 10 -10.42 1.81 5.24
CA GLY A 10 -10.79 1.88 6.64
C GLY A 10 -9.80 2.64 7.52
N LYS A 11 -10.24 2.92 8.75
CA LYS A 11 -9.43 3.63 9.75
C LYS A 11 -8.91 2.66 10.80
N LEU A 12 -7.69 2.91 11.27
CA LEU A 12 -7.16 2.21 12.44
C LEU A 12 -7.93 2.67 13.69
N LYS A 13 -8.28 1.71 14.55
CA LYS A 13 -9.02 1.98 15.79
C LYS A 13 -8.17 1.73 17.03
N GLU A 14 -7.33 0.70 17.00
CA GLU A 14 -6.49 0.32 18.14
C GLU A 14 -5.35 1.33 18.29
N LYS A 15 -5.17 1.82 19.52
CA LYS A 15 -4.14 2.83 19.84
C LYS A 15 -2.74 2.35 19.48
N PHE A 16 -2.46 1.05 19.65
CA PHE A 16 -1.14 0.51 19.34
C PHE A 16 -0.85 0.51 17.83
N TYR A 17 -1.86 0.29 16.97
CA TYR A 17 -1.69 0.42 15.52
C TYR A 17 -1.56 1.89 15.11
N ILE A 18 -2.37 2.77 15.68
CA ILE A 18 -2.29 4.20 15.41
C ILE A 18 -0.89 4.72 15.76
N GLY A 19 -0.39 4.36 16.94
CA GLY A 19 0.96 4.76 17.37
C GLY A 19 2.05 4.22 16.47
N ALA A 20 1.97 2.94 16.06
CA ALA A 20 2.94 2.34 15.17
C ALA A 20 2.92 3.01 13.79
N ALA A 21 1.74 3.28 13.24
CA ALA A 21 1.60 3.96 11.95
C ALA A 21 2.23 5.36 12.00
N GLN A 22 1.93 6.13 13.03
CA GLN A 22 2.49 7.47 13.21
C GLN A 22 4.02 7.45 13.30
N GLU A 23 4.59 6.45 13.97
CA GLU A 23 6.04 6.33 14.08
C GLU A 23 6.68 6.08 12.71
N TYR A 24 6.13 5.17 11.91
CA TYR A 24 6.68 4.92 10.58
C TYR A 24 6.45 6.06 9.60
N GLU A 25 5.31 6.75 9.68
CA GLU A 25 5.08 7.96 8.89
C GLU A 25 6.14 9.02 9.18
N LYS A 26 6.44 9.22 10.47
CA LYS A 26 7.48 10.14 10.90
C LYS A 26 8.85 9.75 10.34
N ARG A 27 9.22 8.48 10.42
CA ARG A 27 10.49 7.98 9.88
C ARG A 27 10.57 8.13 8.37
N LEU A 28 9.49 7.81 7.66
CA LEU A 28 9.41 7.96 6.20
C LEU A 28 9.58 9.41 5.75
N SER A 29 9.10 10.38 6.53
CA SER A 29 9.19 11.80 6.19
C SER A 29 10.63 12.31 6.06
N ALA A 30 11.60 11.60 6.61
CA ALA A 30 13.01 11.92 6.44
C ALA A 30 13.55 11.58 5.04
N TYR A 31 12.88 10.68 4.32
CA TYR A 31 13.36 10.17 3.02
C TYR A 31 12.49 10.58 1.83
N CYS A 32 11.21 10.81 2.06
CA CYS A 32 10.25 11.12 0.98
C CYS A 32 9.11 11.99 1.50
N ARG A 33 8.36 12.59 0.58
CA ARG A 33 7.09 13.24 0.93
C ARG A 33 6.01 12.16 1.01
N PHE A 34 5.81 11.65 2.21
CA PHE A 34 4.89 10.53 2.45
C PHE A 34 3.49 11.01 2.82
N ARG A 35 2.48 10.37 2.25
CA ARG A 35 1.07 10.57 2.63
C ARG A 35 0.38 9.24 2.81
N LEU A 36 -0.32 9.11 3.94
CA LEU A 36 -1.23 8.00 4.18
C LEU A 36 -2.66 8.51 3.96
N LEU A 37 -3.39 7.84 3.06
CA LEU A 37 -4.79 8.14 2.80
C LEU A 37 -5.65 6.97 3.24
N GLU A 38 -6.59 7.23 4.15
CA GLU A 38 -7.56 6.25 4.61
C GLU A 38 -8.89 6.53 3.92
N LEU A 39 -9.37 5.56 3.12
CA LEU A 39 -10.65 5.66 2.43
C LEU A 39 -11.66 4.74 3.11
N PRO A 40 -12.95 5.13 3.16
CA PRO A 40 -13.96 4.30 3.79
C PRO A 40 -14.16 2.99 3.04
N GLU A 41 -14.26 1.89 3.79
CA GLU A 41 -14.67 0.60 3.22
C GLU A 41 -16.15 0.66 2.86
N PHE A 42 -16.53 0.00 1.76
CA PHE A 42 -17.92 -0.19 1.43
C PHE A 42 -18.51 -1.27 2.34
N LYS A 43 -19.58 -0.93 3.06
CA LYS A 43 -20.21 -1.86 3.99
C LYS A 43 -20.98 -2.93 3.24
N LEU A 44 -20.68 -4.20 3.56
CA LEU A 44 -21.35 -5.37 3.03
C LEU A 44 -22.19 -6.04 4.13
N PRO A 45 -23.24 -6.80 3.76
CA PRO A 45 -23.98 -7.61 4.74
C PRO A 45 -23.06 -8.66 5.36
N GLU A 46 -23.51 -9.29 6.46
CA GLU A 46 -22.71 -10.20 7.24
C GLU A 46 -22.19 -11.41 6.44
N ASP A 47 -23.00 -11.93 5.52
CA ASP A 47 -22.62 -13.04 4.65
C ASP A 47 -22.86 -12.64 3.19
N PRO A 48 -21.96 -11.82 2.61
CA PRO A 48 -22.20 -11.23 1.30
C PRO A 48 -22.05 -12.28 0.18
N SER A 49 -22.92 -12.18 -0.82
CA SER A 49 -22.79 -12.98 -2.04
C SER A 49 -21.60 -12.50 -2.88
N PRO A 50 -21.09 -13.34 -3.81
CA PRO A 50 -20.04 -12.91 -4.75
C PRO A 50 -20.41 -11.63 -5.51
N ALA A 51 -21.67 -11.48 -5.92
CA ALA A 51 -22.15 -10.29 -6.61
C ALA A 51 -22.10 -9.05 -5.72
N GLN A 52 -22.46 -9.18 -4.44
CA GLN A 52 -22.38 -8.08 -3.46
C GLN A 52 -20.93 -7.66 -3.20
N ILE A 53 -20.03 -8.64 -3.10
CA ILE A 53 -18.60 -8.39 -2.94
C ILE A 53 -18.07 -7.62 -4.16
N ALA A 54 -18.38 -8.07 -5.38
CA ALA A 54 -17.94 -7.41 -6.60
C ALA A 54 -18.45 -5.97 -6.68
N ALA A 55 -19.73 -5.74 -6.35
CA ALA A 55 -20.31 -4.41 -6.33
C ALA A 55 -19.65 -3.50 -5.29
N GLY A 56 -19.35 -4.03 -4.11
CA GLY A 56 -18.63 -3.31 -3.06
C GLY A 56 -17.22 -2.91 -3.47
N LEU A 57 -16.47 -3.84 -4.07
CA LEU A 57 -15.12 -3.56 -4.57
C LEU A 57 -15.14 -2.52 -5.70
N ASP A 58 -16.16 -2.53 -6.56
CA ASP A 58 -16.31 -1.51 -7.60
C ASP A 58 -16.56 -0.11 -7.00
N LYS A 59 -17.35 -0.03 -5.94
CA LYS A 59 -17.57 1.23 -5.21
C LYS A 59 -16.29 1.74 -4.58
N GLU A 60 -15.52 0.86 -3.96
CA GLU A 60 -14.21 1.21 -3.42
C GLU A 60 -13.26 1.67 -4.52
N ALA A 61 -13.27 0.98 -5.67
CA ALA A 61 -12.43 1.34 -6.82
C ALA A 61 -12.72 2.74 -7.34
N GLU A 62 -13.99 3.15 -7.40
CA GLU A 62 -14.36 4.52 -7.80
C GLU A 62 -13.67 5.57 -6.95
N GLN A 63 -13.61 5.36 -5.64
CA GLN A 63 -12.95 6.28 -4.71
C GLN A 63 -11.42 6.20 -4.84
N ILE A 64 -10.87 5.00 -4.92
CA ILE A 64 -9.43 4.79 -5.06
C ILE A 64 -8.90 5.49 -6.31
N LEU A 65 -9.59 5.35 -7.45
CA LEU A 65 -9.18 5.96 -8.71
C LEU A 65 -9.07 7.48 -8.62
N THR A 66 -9.90 8.14 -7.80
CA THR A 66 -9.83 9.59 -7.62
C THR A 66 -8.64 10.03 -6.78
N LYS A 67 -8.01 9.11 -6.05
CA LYS A 67 -6.94 9.40 -5.09
C LYS A 67 -5.54 8.99 -5.57
N ILE A 68 -5.45 8.17 -6.60
CA ILE A 68 -4.16 7.82 -7.20
C ILE A 68 -3.58 9.07 -7.86
N PRO A 69 -2.37 9.53 -7.46
CA PRO A 69 -1.77 10.68 -8.08
C PRO A 69 -1.55 10.47 -9.58
N LYS A 70 -1.82 11.49 -10.38
CA LYS A 70 -1.65 11.41 -11.83
C LYS A 70 -0.22 11.08 -12.20
N GLY A 71 -0.05 10.07 -13.05
CA GLY A 71 1.28 9.65 -13.50
C GLY A 71 2.10 8.87 -12.47
N ALA A 72 1.54 8.55 -11.31
CA ALA A 72 2.23 7.75 -10.30
C ALA A 72 2.44 6.32 -10.78
N TRP A 73 3.54 5.71 -10.36
CA TRP A 73 3.72 4.27 -10.45
C TRP A 73 2.83 3.62 -9.39
N LEU A 74 1.92 2.74 -9.81
CA LEU A 74 0.95 2.10 -8.93
C LEU A 74 1.38 0.68 -8.59
N CYS A 75 1.60 0.43 -7.30
CA CYS A 75 1.88 -0.89 -6.76
C CYS A 75 0.75 -1.31 -5.81
N ILE A 76 0.13 -2.43 -6.09
CA ILE A 76 -0.91 -2.99 -5.22
C ILE A 76 -0.37 -4.17 -4.43
N TRP A 77 -0.78 -4.24 -3.16
CA TRP A 77 -0.49 -5.38 -2.28
C TRP A 77 -1.62 -6.39 -2.42
N THR A 78 -1.31 -7.57 -2.94
CA THR A 78 -2.31 -8.60 -3.22
C THR A 78 -1.69 -9.99 -3.10
N PRO A 79 -2.45 -10.99 -2.60
CA PRO A 79 -1.91 -12.34 -2.39
C PRO A 79 -1.33 -12.99 -3.65
N GLU A 80 -1.87 -12.69 -4.83
CA GLU A 80 -1.40 -13.23 -6.11
C GLU A 80 -0.19 -12.48 -6.69
N GLY A 81 0.32 -11.47 -5.99
CA GLY A 81 1.46 -10.69 -6.43
C GLY A 81 2.79 -11.44 -6.30
N LYS A 82 3.84 -10.82 -6.83
CA LYS A 82 5.20 -11.32 -6.72
C LYS A 82 5.72 -11.08 -5.29
N MET A 83 6.39 -12.06 -4.71
CA MET A 83 7.08 -11.89 -3.44
C MET A 83 8.49 -11.35 -3.68
N LEU A 84 8.84 -10.28 -2.97
CA LEU A 84 10.17 -9.68 -3.00
C LEU A 84 10.80 -9.72 -1.61
N SER A 85 12.12 -9.78 -1.57
CA SER A 85 12.86 -9.46 -0.35
C SER A 85 12.81 -7.95 -0.10
N SER A 86 13.19 -7.52 1.09
CA SER A 86 13.29 -6.08 1.41
C SER A 86 14.31 -5.38 0.50
N GLU A 87 15.42 -6.03 0.19
CA GLU A 87 16.44 -5.52 -0.72
C GLU A 87 15.91 -5.39 -2.15
N GLU A 88 15.17 -6.39 -2.61
CA GLU A 88 14.54 -6.35 -3.94
C GLU A 88 13.49 -5.23 -4.04
N LEU A 89 12.70 -5.01 -2.97
CA LEU A 89 11.76 -3.90 -2.93
C LEU A 89 12.50 -2.54 -3.00
N ALA A 90 13.62 -2.42 -2.29
CA ALA A 90 14.43 -1.21 -2.35
C ALA A 90 14.96 -0.95 -3.76
N VAL A 91 15.42 -1.98 -4.47
CA VAL A 91 15.85 -1.89 -5.87
C VAL A 91 14.70 -1.47 -6.76
N GLN A 92 13.52 -2.11 -6.61
CA GLN A 92 12.33 -1.77 -7.40
C GLN A 92 11.94 -0.30 -7.23
N MET A 93 11.92 0.20 -5.99
CA MET A 93 11.58 1.60 -5.72
C MET A 93 12.63 2.56 -6.28
N LYS A 94 13.91 2.20 -6.21
CA LYS A 94 14.99 2.98 -6.82
C LYS A 94 14.83 3.05 -8.34
N ASP A 95 14.52 1.93 -8.97
CA ASP A 95 14.31 1.87 -10.43
C ASP A 95 13.13 2.74 -10.85
N VAL A 96 12.06 2.76 -10.07
CA VAL A 96 10.91 3.65 -10.32
C VAL A 96 11.35 5.12 -10.31
N LYS A 97 12.15 5.52 -9.33
CA LYS A 97 12.68 6.89 -9.24
C LYS A 97 13.56 7.22 -10.45
N LEU A 98 14.37 6.28 -10.91
CA LEU A 98 15.28 6.46 -12.06
C LEU A 98 14.54 6.43 -13.40
N SER A 99 13.33 5.88 -13.46
CA SER A 99 12.54 5.79 -14.70
C SER A 99 11.88 7.11 -15.11
N GLY A 100 12.05 8.16 -14.33
CA GLY A 100 11.44 9.46 -14.60
C GLY A 100 10.07 9.66 -13.96
N LYS A 101 9.58 8.67 -13.19
CA LYS A 101 8.35 8.83 -12.40
C LYS A 101 8.61 9.79 -11.24
N SER A 102 7.68 10.71 -11.00
CA SER A 102 7.78 11.68 -9.91
C SER A 102 7.21 11.15 -8.59
N SER A 103 6.40 10.10 -8.65
CA SER A 103 5.71 9.57 -7.48
C SER A 103 5.41 8.08 -7.61
N ALA A 104 5.23 7.44 -6.45
CA ALA A 104 4.73 6.08 -6.33
C ALA A 104 3.48 6.08 -5.47
N CYS A 105 2.52 5.24 -5.81
CA CYS A 105 1.30 5.02 -5.05
C CYS A 105 1.20 3.53 -4.71
N PHE A 106 1.08 3.24 -3.42
CA PHE A 106 0.86 1.88 -2.91
C PHE A 106 -0.58 1.76 -2.44
N LEU A 107 -1.18 0.60 -2.65
CA LEU A 107 -2.56 0.34 -2.26
C LEU A 107 -2.67 -0.96 -1.48
N ILE A 108 -3.30 -0.90 -0.33
CA ILE A 108 -3.77 -2.06 0.44
C ILE A 108 -5.29 -2.08 0.35
N GLY A 109 -5.85 -3.18 -0.14
CA GLY A 109 -7.31 -3.32 -0.29
C GLY A 109 -8.04 -3.56 1.03
N SER A 110 -9.35 -3.67 0.94
CA SER A 110 -10.21 -4.04 2.07
C SER A 110 -10.15 -5.55 2.33
N SER A 111 -10.96 -6.02 3.29
CA SER A 111 -11.00 -7.44 3.67
C SER A 111 -11.31 -8.38 2.52
N PHE A 112 -12.02 -7.93 1.51
CA PHE A 112 -12.36 -8.70 0.31
C PHE A 112 -11.40 -8.48 -0.87
N GLY A 113 -10.35 -7.70 -0.66
CA GLY A 113 -9.31 -7.50 -1.66
C GLY A 113 -9.46 -6.22 -2.47
N ILE A 114 -9.11 -6.29 -3.71
CA ILE A 114 -9.03 -5.15 -4.64
C ILE A 114 -9.84 -5.47 -5.89
N SER A 115 -10.57 -4.48 -6.40
CA SER A 115 -11.34 -4.62 -7.64
C SER A 115 -10.44 -5.01 -8.82
N PRO A 116 -10.93 -5.89 -9.72
CA PRO A 116 -10.22 -6.17 -10.98
C PRO A 116 -9.88 -4.93 -11.80
N LYS A 117 -10.69 -3.88 -11.72
CA LYS A 117 -10.42 -2.60 -12.41
C LYS A 117 -9.10 -1.98 -11.96
N ILE A 118 -8.83 -2.03 -10.67
CA ILE A 118 -7.56 -1.51 -10.12
C ILE A 118 -6.41 -2.47 -10.46
N LYS A 119 -6.63 -3.78 -10.36
CA LYS A 119 -5.62 -4.78 -10.71
C LYS A 119 -5.13 -4.64 -12.16
N GLN A 120 -6.04 -4.28 -13.07
CA GLN A 120 -5.71 -4.11 -14.49
C GLN A 120 -4.80 -2.91 -14.76
N ILE A 121 -4.91 -1.85 -13.99
CA ILE A 121 -4.10 -0.63 -14.18
C ILE A 121 -2.84 -0.59 -13.33
N ALA A 122 -2.68 -1.52 -12.39
CA ALA A 122 -1.51 -1.56 -11.54
C ALA A 122 -0.24 -1.85 -12.35
N ASP A 123 0.81 -1.08 -12.07
CA ASP A 123 2.12 -1.30 -12.68
C ASP A 123 2.83 -2.50 -12.07
N PHE A 124 2.55 -2.78 -10.80
CA PHE A 124 3.18 -3.87 -10.07
C PHE A 124 2.22 -4.47 -9.05
N LYS A 125 2.26 -5.80 -8.91
CA LYS A 125 1.50 -6.54 -7.90
C LYS A 125 2.49 -7.21 -6.96
N LEU A 126 2.40 -6.88 -5.68
CA LEU A 126 3.34 -7.33 -4.67
C LEU A 126 2.60 -8.14 -3.61
N SER A 127 3.09 -9.33 -3.30
CA SER A 127 2.58 -10.14 -2.20
C SER A 127 3.50 -10.01 -1.00
N MET A 128 2.91 -9.81 0.18
CA MET A 128 3.65 -9.77 1.43
C MET A 128 4.15 -11.16 1.83
N SER A 129 3.31 -12.18 1.64
CA SER A 129 3.58 -13.55 2.10
C SER A 129 2.50 -14.48 1.54
N LYS A 130 2.76 -15.78 1.58
CA LYS A 130 1.73 -16.81 1.36
C LYS A 130 0.78 -16.92 2.55
N MET A 131 1.18 -16.41 3.71
CA MET A 131 0.32 -16.33 4.89
C MET A 131 -0.63 -15.16 4.79
N THR A 132 -1.76 -15.25 5.47
CA THR A 132 -2.75 -14.17 5.57
C THR A 132 -2.54 -13.40 6.87
N PHE A 133 -2.60 -12.09 6.80
CA PHE A 133 -2.51 -11.21 7.98
C PHE A 133 -3.75 -10.34 8.09
N PRO A 134 -4.18 -9.99 9.31
CA PRO A 134 -5.21 -8.96 9.47
C PRO A 134 -4.79 -7.69 8.75
N HIS A 135 -5.72 -7.02 8.06
CA HIS A 135 -5.34 -5.91 7.19
C HIS A 135 -4.77 -4.71 7.96
N HIS A 136 -5.13 -4.49 9.22
CA HIS A 136 -4.53 -3.43 10.03
C HIS A 136 -3.07 -3.73 10.40
N LEU A 137 -2.77 -5.00 10.72
CA LEU A 137 -1.39 -5.43 10.95
C LEU A 137 -0.59 -5.34 9.64
N ALA A 138 -1.16 -5.79 8.53
CA ALA A 138 -0.53 -5.70 7.23
C ALA A 138 -0.16 -4.26 6.87
N ARG A 139 -1.02 -3.28 7.20
CA ARG A 139 -0.73 -1.85 7.02
C ARG A 139 0.55 -1.44 7.72
N ILE A 140 0.73 -1.87 8.97
CA ILE A 140 1.95 -1.53 9.73
C ILE A 140 3.17 -2.20 9.10
N MET A 141 3.04 -3.45 8.67
CA MET A 141 4.12 -4.18 8.00
C MET A 141 4.52 -3.51 6.68
N VAL A 142 3.55 -3.04 5.91
CA VAL A 142 3.81 -2.29 4.67
C VAL A 142 4.54 -0.97 4.97
N LEU A 143 4.06 -0.21 5.95
CA LEU A 143 4.73 1.03 6.38
C LEU A 143 6.18 0.77 6.77
N GLU A 144 6.42 -0.28 7.54
CA GLU A 144 7.77 -0.67 7.94
C GLU A 144 8.63 -1.02 6.72
N GLN A 145 8.10 -1.78 5.77
CA GLN A 145 8.85 -2.16 4.57
C GLN A 145 9.12 -0.98 3.64
N LEU A 146 8.21 -0.03 3.52
CA LEU A 146 8.45 1.20 2.76
C LEU A 146 9.56 2.02 3.41
N TYR A 147 9.53 2.16 4.73
CA TYR A 147 10.60 2.81 5.46
C TYR A 147 11.94 2.08 5.28
N ARG A 148 11.94 0.76 5.43
CA ARG A 148 13.15 -0.07 5.27
C ARG A 148 13.73 0.07 3.86
N ALA A 149 12.89 0.04 2.83
CA ALA A 149 13.34 0.20 1.45
C ALA A 149 13.98 1.58 1.22
N GLU A 150 13.41 2.64 1.77
CA GLU A 150 14.00 3.98 1.68
C GLU A 150 15.32 4.05 2.46
N ALA A 151 15.38 3.44 3.65
CA ALA A 151 16.58 3.40 4.47
C ALA A 151 17.72 2.64 3.76
N ILE A 152 17.43 1.53 3.10
CA ILE A 152 18.39 0.76 2.31
C ILE A 152 18.96 1.65 1.18
N GLN A 153 18.10 2.32 0.43
CA GLN A 153 18.51 3.20 -0.67
C GLN A 153 19.42 4.33 -0.19
N ALA A 154 19.19 4.83 1.02
CA ALA A 154 19.97 5.92 1.62
C ALA A 154 21.28 5.42 2.27
N GLY A 155 21.54 4.13 2.28
CA GLY A 155 22.73 3.57 2.92
C GLY A 155 22.67 3.58 4.45
N SER A 156 21.48 3.65 5.03
CA SER A 156 21.26 3.64 6.48
C SER A 156 21.63 2.29 7.10
N LYS A 157 22.06 2.30 8.35
CA LYS A 157 22.38 1.10 9.12
C LYS A 157 21.14 0.36 9.65
N TYR A 158 19.94 0.83 9.34
CA TYR A 158 18.70 0.24 9.85
C TYR A 158 18.54 -1.23 9.41
N HIS A 159 18.76 -1.50 8.13
CA HIS A 159 18.68 -2.86 7.59
C HIS A 159 20.00 -3.60 7.86
N LYS A 160 19.88 -4.81 8.41
CA LYS A 160 21.04 -5.66 8.75
C LYS A 160 20.95 -7.01 8.07
#